data_667c2edd612793557aaf833fe6715936
#
_entry.id   667c2edd612793557aaf833fe6715936
#
_cell.length_a   1.000
_cell.length_b   1.000
_cell.length_c   1.000
_cell.angle_alpha   90.00
_cell.angle_beta   90.00
_cell.angle_gamma   90.00
#
_symmetry.space_group_name_H-M   'P 1'
#
loop_
_entity.id
_entity.type
_entity.pdbx_description
1 polymer ?
#
loop_
_entity_poly.entity_id
_entity_poly.type
_entity_poly.pdbx_seq_one_letter_code
_entity_poly.pdbx_strand_id
1 'polypeptide(L)'
;YRRLRMNNPFTLSFGKKPVQYISRIAQTERIIGDFTAEESPNQIYMITGVRGSGKTVMMTNIASEIRKRSDEWIVVELNPNRDLLQSLAAKIYAIPEMHAVFVKAKLDFSVFGLGVTVENAVPVTDIENVIEIMLSHIKRLGKRLLITIDEVINSENIKIFASSFQIFLSCLLYTS
;
A
#
# COMPACT_ATOMS: atom_id res chain seq x y z
N TYR A 1 -26.22 -45.37 -6.42
CA TYR A 1 -25.61 -44.18 -7.09
C TYR A 1 -25.53 -43.03 -6.10
N ARG A 2 -24.30 -42.78 -5.54
CA ARG A 2 -24.00 -41.62 -4.69
C ARG A 2 -23.80 -40.41 -5.60
N ARG A 3 -24.75 -39.48 -5.62
CA ARG A 3 -24.58 -38.14 -6.23
C ARG A 3 -23.45 -37.46 -5.51
N LEU A 4 -22.30 -37.31 -6.16
CA LEU A 4 -21.26 -36.40 -5.76
C LEU A 4 -21.83 -34.96 -5.80
N ARG A 5 -22.08 -34.34 -4.64
CA ARG A 5 -22.34 -32.91 -4.55
C ARG A 5 -21.07 -32.21 -4.98
N MET A 6 -21.04 -31.71 -6.20
CA MET A 6 -20.01 -30.77 -6.60
C MET A 6 -20.24 -29.47 -5.78
N ASN A 7 -19.37 -29.26 -4.80
CA ASN A 7 -19.36 -27.98 -4.09
C ASN A 7 -18.94 -26.90 -5.09
N ASN A 8 -19.76 -25.86 -5.21
CA ASN A 8 -19.44 -24.69 -6.03
C ASN A 8 -18.13 -24.06 -5.50
N PRO A 9 -17.04 -24.03 -6.28
CA PRO A 9 -15.76 -23.46 -5.84
C PRO A 9 -15.79 -21.93 -5.75
N PHE A 10 -16.86 -21.29 -6.27
CA PHE A 10 -16.99 -19.84 -6.25
C PHE A 10 -17.72 -19.38 -4.99
N THR A 11 -17.14 -18.42 -4.28
CA THR A 11 -17.79 -17.74 -3.17
C THR A 11 -18.66 -16.60 -3.70
N LEU A 12 -19.94 -16.60 -3.35
CA LEU A 12 -20.88 -15.52 -3.69
C LEU A 12 -20.76 -14.31 -2.76
N SER A 13 -19.85 -14.35 -1.79
CA SER A 13 -19.64 -13.28 -0.80
C SER A 13 -18.49 -12.38 -1.24
N PHE A 14 -18.77 -11.09 -1.37
CA PHE A 14 -17.72 -10.07 -1.64
C PHE A 14 -16.66 -10.09 -0.53
N GLY A 15 -15.37 -10.01 -0.91
CA GLY A 15 -14.25 -9.88 0.02
C GLY A 15 -13.80 -11.15 0.74
N LYS A 16 -14.44 -12.31 0.52
CA LYS A 16 -13.96 -13.59 1.07
C LYS A 16 -13.10 -14.33 0.05
N LYS A 17 -12.02 -14.94 0.53
CA LYS A 17 -11.20 -15.83 -0.31
C LYS A 17 -12.05 -17.01 -0.81
N PRO A 18 -11.97 -17.38 -2.10
CA PRO A 18 -12.67 -18.54 -2.63
C PRO A 18 -12.16 -19.82 -1.95
N VAL A 19 -13.05 -20.82 -1.83
CA VAL A 19 -12.75 -22.12 -1.20
C VAL A 19 -11.70 -22.90 -2.01
N GLN A 20 -11.69 -22.72 -3.34
CA GLN A 20 -10.63 -23.20 -4.22
C GLN A 20 -10.03 -22.02 -4.97
N TYR A 21 -8.74 -21.87 -4.82
CA TYR A 21 -7.94 -20.78 -5.36
C TYR A 21 -6.93 -21.37 -6.35
N ILE A 22 -7.05 -20.96 -7.61
CA ILE A 22 -6.04 -21.27 -8.62
C ILE A 22 -4.89 -20.29 -8.39
N SER A 23 -3.85 -20.73 -7.71
CA SER A 23 -2.71 -19.87 -7.42
C SER A 23 -1.87 -19.69 -8.69
N ARG A 24 -1.60 -18.44 -9.03
CA ARG A 24 -0.56 -18.07 -10.00
C ARG A 24 0.80 -18.07 -9.29
N ILE A 25 1.19 -19.23 -8.75
CA ILE A 25 2.33 -19.36 -7.84
C ILE A 25 3.59 -18.71 -8.42
N ALA A 26 3.94 -19.07 -9.64
CA ALA A 26 5.18 -18.58 -10.26
C ALA A 26 5.20 -17.05 -10.41
N GLN A 27 4.08 -16.43 -10.82
CA GLN A 27 3.99 -14.97 -10.95
C GLN A 27 3.98 -14.28 -9.60
N THR A 28 3.26 -14.83 -8.63
CA THR A 28 3.22 -14.34 -7.27
C THR A 28 4.59 -14.38 -6.60
N GLU A 29 5.28 -15.52 -6.67
CA GLU A 29 6.63 -15.71 -6.10
C GLU A 29 7.65 -14.80 -6.77
N ARG A 30 7.56 -14.60 -8.08
CA ARG A 30 8.42 -13.64 -8.78
C ARG A 30 8.25 -12.23 -8.27
N ILE A 31 7.00 -11.73 -8.18
CA ILE A 31 6.72 -10.37 -7.68
C ILE A 31 7.21 -10.21 -6.23
N ILE A 32 6.96 -11.22 -5.38
CA ILE A 32 7.43 -11.20 -4.00
C ILE A 32 8.96 -11.20 -3.96
N GLY A 33 9.61 -12.05 -4.77
CA GLY A 33 11.07 -12.11 -4.87
C GLY A 33 11.67 -10.77 -5.29
N ASP A 34 11.09 -10.13 -6.32
CA ASP A 34 11.56 -8.82 -6.79
C ASP A 34 11.41 -7.74 -5.70
N PHE A 35 10.29 -7.71 -4.98
CA PHE A 35 10.11 -6.73 -3.88
C PHE A 35 11.02 -7.00 -2.68
N THR A 36 11.32 -8.25 -2.37
CA THR A 36 12.15 -8.61 -1.20
C THR A 36 13.64 -8.67 -1.48
N ALA A 37 14.07 -8.51 -2.72
CA ALA A 37 15.48 -8.41 -3.08
C ALA A 37 16.13 -7.16 -2.43
N GLU A 38 17.43 -7.23 -2.14
CA GLU A 38 18.22 -6.10 -1.63
C GLU A 38 18.20 -4.95 -2.63
N GLU A 39 18.47 -5.26 -3.89
CA GLU A 39 18.29 -4.33 -5.01
C GLU A 39 17.06 -4.78 -5.82
N SER A 40 15.92 -4.13 -5.59
CA SER A 40 14.69 -4.47 -6.28
C SER A 40 14.78 -4.06 -7.75
N PRO A 41 14.72 -5.00 -8.70
CA PRO A 41 14.79 -4.70 -10.13
C PRO A 41 13.54 -3.96 -10.62
N ASN A 42 12.41 -4.14 -9.92
CA ASN A 42 11.13 -3.54 -10.26
C ASN A 42 10.41 -3.09 -8.98
N GLN A 43 10.07 -1.81 -8.93
CA GLN A 43 9.37 -1.21 -7.79
C GLN A 43 7.86 -1.06 -8.02
N ILE A 44 7.39 -1.25 -9.25
CA ILE A 44 5.99 -1.08 -9.64
C ILE A 44 5.55 -2.28 -10.46
N TYR A 45 4.41 -2.87 -10.08
CA TYR A 45 3.75 -3.94 -10.82
C TYR A 45 2.32 -3.57 -11.16
N MET A 46 1.93 -3.79 -12.41
CA MET A 46 0.55 -3.68 -12.85
C MET A 46 -0.01 -5.07 -13.15
N ILE A 47 -1.03 -5.47 -12.38
CA ILE A 47 -1.74 -6.75 -12.58
C ILE A 47 -2.93 -6.51 -13.48
N THR A 48 -2.87 -6.99 -14.71
CA THR A 48 -3.92 -6.85 -15.72
C THR A 48 -4.65 -8.16 -15.97
N GLY A 49 -5.88 -8.09 -16.48
CA GLY A 49 -6.68 -9.26 -16.85
C GLY A 49 -8.17 -8.97 -16.84
N VAL A 50 -8.94 -9.89 -17.42
CA VAL A 50 -10.40 -9.77 -17.48
C VAL A 50 -11.05 -9.77 -16.09
N ARG A 51 -12.29 -9.31 -16.00
CA ARG A 51 -13.06 -9.36 -14.76
C ARG A 51 -13.20 -10.81 -14.28
N GLY A 52 -13.03 -11.05 -13.00
CA GLY A 52 -13.09 -12.40 -12.42
C GLY A 52 -11.81 -13.24 -12.56
N SER A 53 -10.73 -12.72 -13.19
CA SER A 53 -9.47 -13.44 -13.34
C SER A 53 -8.62 -13.57 -12.07
N GLY A 54 -9.13 -13.12 -10.92
CA GLY A 54 -8.46 -13.25 -9.63
C GLY A 54 -7.38 -12.21 -9.33
N LYS A 55 -7.39 -11.04 -9.99
CA LYS A 55 -6.43 -9.96 -9.76
C LYS A 55 -6.38 -9.51 -8.29
N THR A 56 -7.53 -9.20 -7.72
CA THR A 56 -7.65 -8.81 -6.30
C THR A 56 -7.11 -9.87 -5.37
N VAL A 57 -7.42 -11.15 -5.63
CA VAL A 57 -6.92 -12.28 -4.82
C VAL A 57 -5.41 -12.40 -4.91
N MET A 58 -4.84 -12.24 -6.11
CA MET A 58 -3.39 -12.28 -6.32
C MET A 58 -2.70 -11.12 -5.58
N MET A 59 -3.21 -9.90 -5.72
CA MET A 59 -2.67 -8.71 -5.05
C MET A 59 -2.73 -8.86 -3.52
N THR A 60 -3.87 -9.28 -2.98
CA THR A 60 -4.05 -9.52 -1.54
C THR A 60 -3.12 -10.61 -1.03
N ASN A 61 -2.88 -11.65 -1.83
CA ASN A 61 -1.95 -12.72 -1.47
C ASN A 61 -0.51 -12.22 -1.42
N ILE A 62 -0.06 -11.45 -2.42
CA ILE A 62 1.26 -10.81 -2.43
C ILE A 62 1.44 -9.94 -1.18
N ALA A 63 0.49 -9.05 -0.91
CA ALA A 63 0.52 -8.18 0.26
C ALA A 63 0.59 -8.96 1.59
N SER A 64 -0.19 -10.05 1.69
CA SER A 64 -0.19 -10.92 2.87
C SER A 64 1.13 -11.66 3.06
N GLU A 65 1.70 -12.20 1.98
CA GLU A 65 2.98 -12.92 2.06
C GLU A 65 4.15 -12.00 2.38
N ILE A 66 4.20 -10.81 1.80
CA ILE A 66 5.22 -9.81 2.13
C ILE A 66 5.13 -9.43 3.60
N ARG A 67 3.93 -9.18 4.12
CA ARG A 67 3.71 -8.84 5.54
C ARG A 67 4.15 -9.95 6.51
N LYS A 68 4.06 -11.23 6.08
CA LYS A 68 4.49 -12.38 6.89
C LYS A 68 6.00 -12.62 6.87
N ARG A 69 6.68 -12.24 5.78
CA ARG A 69 8.10 -12.52 5.60
C ARG A 69 9.00 -11.66 6.46
N SER A 70 8.59 -10.42 6.75
CA SER A 70 9.40 -9.50 7.56
C SER A 70 8.54 -8.40 8.17
N ASP A 71 8.81 -8.06 9.43
CA ASP A 71 8.22 -6.91 10.12
C ASP A 71 8.71 -5.57 9.55
N GLU A 72 9.67 -5.59 8.62
CA GLU A 72 10.16 -4.38 7.93
C GLU A 72 9.12 -3.79 6.98
N TRP A 73 8.11 -4.57 6.57
CA TRP A 73 7.14 -4.15 5.58
C TRP A 73 5.90 -3.52 6.19
N ILE A 74 5.66 -2.26 5.82
CA ILE A 74 4.40 -1.55 6.00
C ILE A 74 3.58 -1.75 4.74
N VAL A 75 2.40 -2.33 4.85
CA VAL A 75 1.51 -2.57 3.71
C VAL A 75 0.27 -1.70 3.83
N VAL A 76 0.07 -0.84 2.85
CA VAL A 76 -1.04 0.12 2.77
C VAL A 76 -1.89 -0.18 1.53
N GLU A 77 -3.17 -0.41 1.74
CA GLU A 77 -4.16 -0.62 0.66
C GLU A 77 -4.93 0.69 0.45
N LEU A 78 -4.94 1.22 -0.77
CA LEU A 78 -5.63 2.46 -1.11
C LEU A 78 -6.85 2.20 -1.97
N ASN A 79 -7.89 3.03 -1.78
CA ASN A 79 -9.10 3.02 -2.58
C ASN A 79 -8.99 4.11 -3.67
N PRO A 80 -9.02 3.76 -4.97
CA PRO A 80 -8.85 4.71 -6.07
C PRO A 80 -9.98 5.73 -6.19
N ASN A 81 -11.12 5.50 -5.54
CA ASN A 81 -12.26 6.42 -5.54
C ASN A 81 -12.15 7.53 -4.47
N ARG A 82 -11.06 7.56 -3.70
CA ARG A 82 -10.77 8.60 -2.72
C ARG A 82 -9.52 9.37 -3.12
N ASP A 83 -9.28 10.50 -2.47
CA ASP A 83 -7.98 11.16 -2.56
C ASP A 83 -6.89 10.20 -2.06
N LEU A 84 -6.00 9.82 -2.97
CA LEU A 84 -4.98 8.79 -2.70
C LEU A 84 -3.85 9.32 -1.84
N LEU A 85 -3.45 10.59 -2.02
CA LEU A 85 -2.39 11.20 -1.21
C LEU A 85 -2.85 11.37 0.23
N GLN A 86 -4.03 11.94 0.43
CA GLN A 86 -4.61 12.07 1.77
C GLN A 86 -4.86 10.71 2.42
N SER A 87 -5.36 9.74 1.66
CA SER A 87 -5.58 8.38 2.17
C SER A 87 -4.26 7.68 2.56
N LEU A 88 -3.18 7.89 1.80
CA LEU A 88 -1.86 7.37 2.10
C LEU A 88 -1.33 7.97 3.40
N ALA A 89 -1.33 9.30 3.51
CA ALA A 89 -0.89 10.00 4.71
C ALA A 89 -1.67 9.54 5.95
N ALA A 90 -3.01 9.46 5.85
CA ALA A 90 -3.87 9.01 6.94
C ALA A 90 -3.55 7.60 7.41
N LYS A 91 -3.32 6.67 6.47
CA LYS A 91 -3.00 5.28 6.79
C LYS A 91 -1.62 5.12 7.41
N ILE A 92 -0.61 5.86 6.93
CA ILE A 92 0.72 5.88 7.54
C ILE A 92 0.65 6.49 8.95
N TYR A 93 -0.07 7.59 9.13
CA TYR A 93 -0.24 8.24 10.42
C TYR A 93 -0.92 7.34 11.45
N ALA A 94 -1.86 6.51 11.03
CA ALA A 94 -2.59 5.58 11.91
C ALA A 94 -1.72 4.42 12.43
N ILE A 95 -0.51 4.21 11.90
CA ILE A 95 0.41 3.18 12.39
C ILE A 95 0.99 3.65 13.73
N PRO A 96 0.84 2.87 14.83
CA PRO A 96 1.22 3.32 16.17
C PRO A 96 2.67 3.78 16.29
N GLU A 97 3.60 3.08 15.63
CA GLU A 97 5.02 3.42 15.62
C GLU A 97 5.28 4.77 14.91
N MET A 98 4.57 5.02 13.81
CA MET A 98 4.66 6.27 13.05
C MET A 98 4.03 7.43 13.83
N HIS A 99 2.85 7.23 14.39
CA HIS A 99 2.16 8.23 15.21
C HIS A 99 3.06 8.72 16.36
N ALA A 100 3.69 7.81 17.09
CA ALA A 100 4.59 8.15 18.18
C ALA A 100 5.79 9.01 17.73
N VAL A 101 6.34 8.71 16.54
CA VAL A 101 7.44 9.48 15.95
C VAL A 101 7.00 10.90 15.58
N PHE A 102 5.82 11.06 14.96
CA PHE A 102 5.32 12.37 14.54
C PHE A 102 4.97 13.27 15.72
N VAL A 103 4.36 12.71 16.76
CA VAL A 103 4.08 13.43 18.02
C VAL A 103 5.38 13.90 18.67
N LYS A 104 6.39 13.01 18.75
CA LYS A 104 7.72 13.36 19.32
C LYS A 104 8.45 14.43 18.50
N ALA A 105 8.30 14.40 17.17
CA ALA A 105 8.88 15.37 16.27
C ALA A 105 8.14 16.72 16.25
N LYS A 106 7.03 16.86 17.01
CA LYS A 106 6.16 18.03 17.03
C LYS A 106 5.68 18.47 15.63
N LEU A 107 5.29 17.48 14.82
CA LEU A 107 4.72 17.73 13.50
C LEU A 107 3.19 17.82 13.62
N ASP A 108 2.62 18.91 13.13
CA ASP A 108 1.18 19.12 13.12
C ASP A 108 0.61 18.87 11.73
N PHE A 109 -0.18 17.82 11.61
CA PHE A 109 -0.89 17.42 10.40
C PHE A 109 -2.40 17.66 10.51
N SER A 110 -2.85 18.45 11.49
CA SER A 110 -4.27 18.69 11.74
C SER A 110 -5.01 19.34 10.58
N VAL A 111 -4.31 20.12 9.75
CA VAL A 111 -4.84 20.72 8.52
C VAL A 111 -5.40 19.64 7.55
N PHE A 112 -4.84 18.43 7.58
CA PHE A 112 -5.31 17.30 6.77
C PHE A 112 -6.26 16.36 7.53
N GLY A 113 -6.75 16.78 8.71
CA GLY A 113 -7.59 15.96 9.57
C GLY A 113 -6.83 14.80 10.23
N LEU A 114 -5.51 14.88 10.31
CA LEU A 114 -4.64 13.88 10.91
C LEU A 114 -4.18 14.33 12.30
N GLY A 115 -4.59 13.59 13.31
CA GLY A 115 -4.18 13.84 14.70
C GLY A 115 -4.88 15.02 15.36
N VAL A 116 -4.23 15.57 16.38
CA VAL A 116 -4.64 16.76 17.11
C VAL A 116 -3.61 17.86 16.91
N THR A 117 -4.04 19.10 16.99
CA THR A 117 -3.14 20.26 16.97
C THR A 117 -2.09 20.12 18.07
N VAL A 118 -0.82 20.15 17.70
CA VAL A 118 0.29 20.08 18.64
C VAL A 118 0.74 21.50 18.98
N GLU A 119 0.72 21.85 20.27
CA GLU A 119 1.12 23.17 20.73
C GLU A 119 2.60 23.47 20.34
N ASN A 120 2.83 24.63 19.72
CA ASN A 120 4.15 25.04 19.19
C ASN A 120 4.73 24.15 18.08
N ALA A 121 3.90 23.43 17.34
CA ALA A 121 4.32 22.70 16.15
C ALA A 121 4.28 23.58 14.91
N VAL A 122 5.14 23.27 13.94
CA VAL A 122 5.11 23.91 12.61
C VAL A 122 4.00 23.23 11.79
N PRO A 123 2.95 23.98 11.38
CA PRO A 123 1.91 23.41 10.54
C PRO A 123 2.50 23.06 9.16
N VAL A 124 2.27 21.83 8.73
CA VAL A 124 2.60 21.39 7.36
C VAL A 124 1.34 21.57 6.52
N THR A 125 1.41 22.43 5.50
CA THR A 125 0.24 22.82 4.69
C THR A 125 0.15 22.12 3.35
N ASP A 126 1.18 21.37 2.97
CA ASP A 126 1.27 20.63 1.71
C ASP A 126 1.27 19.12 1.96
N ILE A 127 0.34 18.41 1.35
CA ILE A 127 0.17 16.96 1.52
C ILE A 127 1.36 16.18 0.96
N GLU A 128 2.00 16.64 -0.09
CA GLU A 128 3.18 16.00 -0.66
C GLU A 128 4.34 16.08 0.33
N ASN A 129 4.56 17.24 0.93
CA ASN A 129 5.57 17.42 1.97
C ASN A 129 5.30 16.54 3.21
N VAL A 130 4.02 16.42 3.63
CA VAL A 130 3.63 15.47 4.69
C VAL A 130 4.10 14.06 4.36
N ILE A 131 3.81 13.59 3.14
CA ILE A 131 4.16 12.23 2.71
C ILE A 131 5.68 12.07 2.65
N GLU A 132 6.42 13.04 2.14
CA GLU A 132 7.90 13.01 2.10
C GLU A 132 8.50 12.87 3.51
N ILE A 133 8.01 13.65 4.47
CA ILE A 133 8.41 13.53 5.88
C ILE A 133 8.11 12.12 6.40
N MET A 134 6.92 11.60 6.15
CA MET A 134 6.51 10.25 6.57
C MET A 134 7.39 9.17 5.95
N LEU A 135 7.66 9.25 4.65
CA LEU A 135 8.52 8.29 3.94
C LEU A 135 9.96 8.33 4.43
N SER A 136 10.49 9.53 4.71
CA SER A 136 11.83 9.70 5.29
C SER A 136 11.95 9.04 6.67
N HIS A 137 10.89 9.08 7.48
CA HIS A 137 10.87 8.41 8.77
C HIS A 137 10.77 6.89 8.63
N ILE A 138 9.95 6.39 7.70
CA ILE A 138 9.86 4.96 7.36
C ILE A 138 11.26 4.44 6.99
N LYS A 139 11.98 5.17 6.12
CA LYS A 139 13.34 4.84 5.72
C LYS A 139 14.33 4.80 6.90
N ARG A 140 14.28 5.81 7.80
CA ARG A 140 15.13 5.86 9.00
C ARG A 140 14.91 4.70 9.95
N LEU A 141 13.70 4.14 9.99
CA LEU A 141 13.36 2.95 10.77
C LEU A 141 13.79 1.66 10.08
N GLY A 142 14.45 1.72 8.93
CA GLY A 142 14.80 0.56 8.12
C GLY A 142 13.57 -0.18 7.56
N LYS A 143 12.40 0.50 7.53
CA LYS A 143 11.16 -0.10 7.04
C LYS A 143 10.94 0.21 5.56
N ARG A 144 10.19 -0.66 4.91
CA ARG A 144 9.79 -0.56 3.49
C ARG A 144 8.28 -0.41 3.38
N LEU A 145 7.81 0.34 2.40
CA LEU A 145 6.39 0.58 2.18
C LEU A 145 5.92 -0.12 0.91
N LEU A 146 4.90 -0.97 1.03
CA LEU A 146 4.17 -1.53 -0.10
C LEU A 146 2.80 -0.86 -0.19
N ILE A 147 2.52 -0.24 -1.32
CA ILE A 147 1.21 0.34 -1.62
C ILE A 147 0.49 -0.55 -2.62
N THR A 148 -0.76 -0.90 -2.33
CA THR A 148 -1.63 -1.64 -3.23
C THR A 148 -2.86 -0.82 -3.56
N ILE A 149 -3.24 -0.80 -4.86
CA ILE A 149 -4.43 -0.10 -5.35
C ILE A 149 -5.18 -1.07 -6.25
N ASP A 150 -6.40 -1.45 -5.87
CA ASP A 150 -7.26 -2.32 -6.68
C ASP A 150 -8.23 -1.49 -7.55
N GLU A 151 -8.68 -2.09 -8.64
CA GLU A 151 -9.63 -1.47 -9.58
C GLU A 151 -9.17 -0.11 -10.12
N VAL A 152 -7.88 -0.01 -10.45
CA VAL A 152 -7.30 1.22 -11.05
C VAL A 152 -7.99 1.54 -12.36
N ILE A 153 -8.62 2.72 -12.43
CA ILE A 153 -9.21 3.29 -13.63
C ILE A 153 -8.48 4.58 -14.01
N ASN A 154 -8.54 4.98 -15.27
CA ASN A 154 -7.97 6.26 -15.70
C ASN A 154 -8.79 7.42 -15.12
N SER A 155 -8.43 7.87 -13.93
CA SER A 155 -9.05 8.98 -13.21
C SER A 155 -8.02 10.05 -12.87
N GLU A 156 -8.48 11.25 -12.59
CA GLU A 156 -7.60 12.36 -12.17
C GLU A 156 -6.85 12.02 -10.88
N ASN A 157 -7.50 11.40 -9.90
CA ASN A 157 -6.86 10.96 -8.66
C ASN A 157 -5.67 10.02 -8.90
N ILE A 158 -5.78 9.10 -9.85
CA ILE A 158 -4.68 8.19 -10.20
C ILE A 158 -3.54 8.93 -10.89
N LYS A 159 -3.83 9.91 -11.75
CA LYS A 159 -2.80 10.69 -12.43
C LYS A 159 -2.02 11.56 -11.45
N ILE A 160 -2.73 12.26 -10.57
CA ILE A 160 -2.12 13.09 -9.52
C ILE A 160 -1.23 12.20 -8.65
N PHE A 161 -1.76 11.08 -8.15
CA PHE A 161 -1.01 10.15 -7.31
C PHE A 161 0.25 9.61 -8.03
N ALA A 162 0.13 9.21 -9.30
CA ALA A 162 1.27 8.69 -10.07
C ALA A 162 2.36 9.76 -10.27
N SER A 163 1.98 11.02 -10.52
CA SER A 163 2.89 12.14 -10.66
C SER A 163 3.66 12.41 -9.37
N SER A 164 2.96 12.55 -8.24
CA SER A 164 3.56 12.76 -6.93
C SER A 164 4.42 11.58 -6.51
N PHE A 165 3.98 10.35 -6.81
CA PHE A 165 4.73 9.14 -6.47
C PHE A 165 6.08 9.06 -7.20
N GLN A 166 6.19 9.54 -8.45
CA GLN A 166 7.47 9.66 -9.15
C GLN A 166 8.44 10.61 -8.41
N ILE A 167 7.93 11.72 -7.89
CA ILE A 167 8.73 12.66 -7.09
C ILE A 167 9.22 11.98 -5.82
N PHE A 168 8.35 11.28 -5.10
CA PHE A 168 8.72 10.55 -3.87
C PHE A 168 9.81 9.50 -4.11
N LEU A 169 9.70 8.71 -5.18
CA LEU A 169 10.73 7.73 -5.53
C LEU A 169 12.08 8.42 -5.80
N SER A 170 12.07 9.53 -6.51
CA SER A 170 13.30 10.30 -6.79
C SER A 170 13.92 10.81 -5.49
N CYS A 171 13.18 11.43 -4.60
CA CYS A 171 13.66 11.92 -3.31
C CYS A 171 14.25 10.80 -2.44
N LEU A 172 13.62 9.62 -2.43
CA LEU A 172 14.08 8.47 -1.64
C LEU A 172 15.36 7.83 -2.18
N LEU A 173 15.60 7.89 -3.49
CA LEU A 173 16.79 7.33 -4.15
C LEU A 173 18.01 8.25 -4.02
N TYR A 174 17.83 9.57 -4.05
CA TYR A 174 18.93 10.54 -4.01
C TYR A 174 19.37 10.94 -2.61
N THR A 175 18.74 10.49 -1.55
CA THR A 175 19.10 10.76 -0.14
C THR A 175 19.89 9.61 0.51
N SER A 176 20.67 8.88 -0.25
CA SER A 176 21.60 7.84 0.26
C SER A 176 22.99 8.39 0.46
#